data_2ebd4406ad497bba0bd1e4b6435d0e0e
#
_entry.id   2ebd4406ad497bba0bd1e4b6435d0e0e
#
_cell.length_a   1.000
_cell.length_b   1.000
_cell.length_c   1.000
_cell.angle_alpha   90.00
_cell.angle_beta   90.00
_cell.angle_gamma   90.00
#
_symmetry.space_group_name_H-M   'P 1'
#
loop_
_entity.id
_entity.type
_entity.pdbx_description
1 polymer ?
#
loop_
_entity_poly.entity_id
_entity_poly.type
_entity_poly.pdbx_seq_one_letter_code
_entity_poly.pdbx_strand_id
1 'polypeptide(L)'
;MKRVTGIGGIFFKCKDPIKLKEWYKTHLGIDTNDYGATFDWKQMSDSDAKGSLTWSPTKETTDYFEPSTREFMINYTVENLETLVEELQKEGVTILDEIAVYDFGKFVHILDLEGNK
;
A
#
# COMPACT_ATOMS: atom_id res chain seq x y z
N MET A 1 7.67 -1.39 21.01
CA MET A 1 6.63 -1.95 20.14
C MET A 1 7.13 -1.96 18.70
N LYS A 2 6.99 -3.06 18.02
CA LYS A 2 7.29 -3.16 16.61
C LYS A 2 6.15 -2.50 15.83
N ARG A 3 6.46 -1.56 14.95
CA ARG A 3 5.44 -0.81 14.23
C ARG A 3 5.20 -1.38 12.83
N VAL A 4 6.13 -1.18 11.91
CA VAL A 4 6.01 -1.71 10.54
C VAL A 4 6.51 -3.15 10.50
N THR A 5 5.72 -4.04 9.92
CA THR A 5 6.05 -5.45 9.78
C THR A 5 6.34 -5.86 8.34
N GLY A 6 6.05 -5.01 7.37
CA GLY A 6 6.31 -5.31 5.96
C GLY A 6 5.72 -4.26 5.03
N ILE A 7 5.82 -4.54 3.75
CA ILE A 7 5.21 -3.73 2.69
C ILE A 7 3.97 -4.47 2.21
N GLY A 8 2.81 -3.80 2.29
CA GLY A 8 1.53 -4.40 1.90
C GLY A 8 1.07 -4.03 0.51
N GLY A 9 1.61 -2.96 -0.08
CA GLY A 9 1.20 -2.57 -1.41
C GLY A 9 2.10 -1.54 -2.03
N ILE A 10 2.25 -1.62 -3.34
CA ILE A 10 2.95 -0.65 -4.17
C ILE A 10 1.97 -0.18 -5.24
N PHE A 11 1.67 1.11 -5.22
CA PHE A 11 0.75 1.75 -6.15
C PHE A 11 1.53 2.80 -6.94
N PHE A 12 1.35 2.82 -8.23
CA PHE A 12 2.08 3.79 -9.07
C PHE A 12 1.25 4.21 -10.27
N LYS A 13 1.48 5.42 -10.74
CA LYS A 13 0.74 5.99 -11.88
C LYS A 13 1.35 5.53 -13.19
N CYS A 14 0.48 5.31 -14.17
CA CYS A 14 0.88 4.99 -15.53
C CYS A 14 -0.16 5.53 -16.52
N LYS A 15 0.18 5.57 -17.78
CA LYS A 15 -0.71 6.11 -18.81
C LYS A 15 -1.88 5.18 -19.10
N ASP A 16 -1.61 3.89 -19.22
CA ASP A 16 -2.61 2.89 -19.56
C ASP A 16 -2.41 1.63 -18.70
N PRO A 17 -3.10 1.57 -17.55
CA PRO A 17 -2.94 0.43 -16.63
C PRO A 17 -3.30 -0.92 -17.25
N ILE A 18 -4.29 -0.97 -18.14
CA ILE A 18 -4.72 -2.21 -18.79
C ILE A 18 -3.60 -2.76 -19.66
N LYS A 19 -3.03 -1.91 -20.53
CA LYS A 19 -1.94 -2.31 -21.42
C LYS A 19 -0.67 -2.64 -20.64
N LEU A 20 -0.39 -1.87 -19.59
CA LEU A 20 0.79 -2.12 -18.77
C LEU A 20 0.70 -3.45 -18.03
N LYS A 21 -0.46 -3.77 -17.43
CA LYS A 21 -0.68 -5.06 -16.78
C LYS A 21 -0.51 -6.22 -17.77
N GLU A 22 -1.04 -6.06 -18.97
CA GLU A 22 -0.91 -7.09 -20.00
C GLU A 22 0.54 -7.29 -20.43
N TRP A 23 1.31 -6.21 -20.52
CA TRP A 23 2.74 -6.29 -20.84
C TRP A 23 3.50 -7.11 -19.79
N TYR A 24 3.26 -6.81 -18.50
CA TYR A 24 3.89 -7.53 -17.39
C TYR A 24 3.46 -9.01 -17.36
N LYS A 25 2.20 -9.27 -17.64
CA LYS A 25 1.71 -10.65 -17.73
C LYS A 25 2.41 -11.42 -18.84
N THR A 26 2.51 -10.82 -20.03
CA THR A 26 3.10 -11.47 -21.20
C THR A 26 4.60 -11.70 -21.04
N HIS A 27 5.32 -10.70 -20.55
CA HIS A 27 6.79 -10.72 -20.55
C HIS A 27 7.40 -11.19 -19.24
N LEU A 28 6.74 -10.93 -18.11
CA LEU A 28 7.28 -11.28 -16.80
C LEU A 28 6.42 -12.29 -16.03
N GLY A 29 5.33 -12.75 -16.63
CA GLY A 29 4.50 -13.79 -16.02
C GLY A 29 3.72 -13.38 -14.80
N ILE A 30 3.51 -12.06 -14.57
CA ILE A 30 2.71 -11.60 -13.44
C ILE A 30 1.24 -11.90 -13.71
N ASP A 31 0.61 -12.63 -12.80
CA ASP A 31 -0.82 -12.97 -12.91
C ASP A 31 -1.65 -11.78 -12.42
N THR A 32 -2.19 -11.02 -13.36
CA THR A 32 -2.89 -9.75 -13.08
C THR A 32 -4.41 -9.90 -13.16
N ASN A 33 -5.10 -9.06 -12.39
CA ASN A 33 -6.55 -8.88 -12.44
C ASN A 33 -6.86 -7.39 -12.60
N ASP A 34 -8.12 -7.00 -12.40
CA ASP A 34 -8.56 -5.60 -12.56
C ASP A 34 -7.84 -4.63 -11.60
N TYR A 35 -7.33 -5.13 -10.47
CA TYR A 35 -6.70 -4.33 -9.43
C TYR A 35 -5.17 -4.36 -9.48
N GLY A 36 -4.58 -5.23 -10.29
CA GLY A 36 -3.13 -5.42 -10.34
C GLY A 36 -2.75 -6.87 -10.10
N ALA A 37 -1.84 -7.11 -9.17
CA ALA A 37 -1.41 -8.46 -8.81
C ALA A 37 -1.17 -8.55 -7.31
N THR A 38 -1.29 -9.76 -6.77
CA THR A 38 -1.03 -10.03 -5.37
C THR A 38 0.09 -11.06 -5.27
N PHE A 39 1.10 -10.72 -4.45
CA PHE A 39 2.21 -11.63 -4.15
C PHE A 39 2.10 -12.06 -2.69
N ASP A 40 2.12 -13.37 -2.45
CA ASP A 40 2.03 -13.92 -1.11
C ASP A 40 3.40 -14.37 -0.63
N TRP A 41 3.66 -14.18 0.69
CA TRP A 41 4.90 -14.66 1.30
C TRP A 41 4.64 -15.10 2.74
N LYS A 42 5.60 -15.86 3.30
CA LYS A 42 5.60 -16.19 4.73
C LYS A 42 6.45 -15.17 5.48
N GLN A 43 5.97 -14.77 6.65
CA GLN A 43 6.74 -13.87 7.51
C GLN A 43 7.91 -14.64 8.13
N MET A 44 9.06 -14.01 8.16
CA MET A 44 10.28 -14.67 8.64
C MET A 44 10.25 -14.99 10.14
N SER A 45 9.53 -14.20 10.91
CA SER A 45 9.47 -14.37 12.38
C SER A 45 8.49 -15.44 12.83
N ASP A 46 7.63 -15.93 11.93
CA ASP A 46 6.59 -16.92 12.24
C ASP A 46 6.33 -17.72 10.96
N SER A 47 6.69 -19.00 10.98
CA SER A 47 6.56 -19.87 9.80
C SER A 47 5.12 -20.08 9.35
N ASP A 48 4.14 -19.88 10.23
CA ASP A 48 2.73 -20.00 9.91
C ASP A 48 2.11 -18.66 9.48
N ALA A 49 2.77 -17.54 9.79
CA ALA A 49 2.29 -16.23 9.42
C ALA A 49 2.56 -15.96 7.92
N LYS A 50 1.54 -15.50 7.24
CA LYS A 50 1.62 -15.16 5.81
C LYS A 50 1.33 -13.68 5.64
N GLY A 51 2.03 -13.08 4.70
CA GLY A 51 1.76 -11.72 4.25
C GLY A 51 1.44 -11.71 2.77
N SER A 52 0.91 -10.59 2.31
CA SER A 52 0.68 -10.38 0.89
C SER A 52 1.06 -8.96 0.51
N LEU A 53 1.48 -8.79 -0.74
CA LEU A 53 1.80 -7.49 -1.32
C LEU A 53 0.95 -7.30 -2.56
N THR A 54 0.25 -6.17 -2.62
CA THR A 54 -0.51 -5.78 -3.80
C THR A 54 0.35 -4.88 -4.68
N TRP A 55 0.51 -5.25 -5.94
CA TRP A 55 1.18 -4.47 -6.96
C TRP A 55 0.10 -3.91 -7.88
N SER A 56 -0.01 -2.58 -7.98
CA SER A 56 -1.16 -1.97 -8.64
C SER A 56 -0.77 -0.73 -9.44
N PRO A 57 -0.68 -0.83 -10.78
CA PRO A 57 -0.60 0.36 -11.61
C PRO A 57 -1.97 1.04 -11.68
N THR A 58 -1.96 2.36 -11.56
CA THR A 58 -3.18 3.18 -11.58
C THR A 58 -3.06 4.23 -12.68
N LYS A 59 -4.20 4.79 -13.10
CA LYS A 59 -4.21 5.87 -14.09
C LYS A 59 -3.47 7.09 -13.55
N GLU A 60 -2.71 7.76 -14.41
CA GLU A 60 -1.97 8.97 -14.03
C GLU A 60 -2.89 10.12 -13.60
N THR A 61 -4.18 10.06 -13.98
CA THR A 61 -5.18 11.05 -13.61
C THR A 61 -5.83 10.81 -12.25
N THR A 62 -5.46 9.73 -11.54
CA THR A 62 -6.07 9.45 -10.23
C THR A 62 -5.72 10.53 -9.21
N ASP A 63 -6.69 10.86 -8.36
CA ASP A 63 -6.48 11.76 -7.22
C ASP A 63 -6.19 10.99 -5.91
N TYR A 64 -6.13 9.68 -5.97
CA TYR A 64 -6.00 8.82 -4.78
C TYR A 64 -4.74 9.14 -3.97
N PHE A 65 -3.66 9.58 -4.62
CA PHE A 65 -2.40 9.88 -3.94
C PHE A 65 -2.36 11.28 -3.34
N GLU A 66 -3.34 12.13 -3.64
CA GLU A 66 -3.38 13.48 -3.07
C GLU A 66 -3.47 13.44 -1.53
N PRO A 67 -2.88 14.40 -0.82
CA PRO A 67 -2.24 15.63 -1.31
C PRO A 67 -0.79 15.46 -1.77
N SER A 68 -0.25 14.24 -1.85
CA SER A 68 1.07 14.00 -2.42
C SER A 68 1.07 14.30 -3.92
N THR A 69 2.16 14.88 -4.42
CA THR A 69 2.37 15.11 -5.85
C THR A 69 3.22 14.01 -6.48
N ARG A 70 3.58 12.99 -5.71
CA ARG A 70 4.38 11.87 -6.20
C ARG A 70 3.51 10.93 -7.04
N GLU A 71 4.16 10.17 -7.91
CA GLU A 71 3.48 9.24 -8.80
C GLU A 71 3.39 7.82 -8.23
N PHE A 72 3.66 7.68 -6.94
CA PHE A 72 3.61 6.39 -6.24
C PHE A 72 3.03 6.56 -4.85
N MET A 73 2.55 5.45 -4.31
CA MET A 73 2.15 5.34 -2.92
C MET A 73 2.52 3.94 -2.42
N ILE A 74 3.10 3.85 -1.25
CA ILE A 74 3.51 2.57 -0.66
C ILE A 74 2.68 2.33 0.61
N ASN A 75 2.03 1.18 0.67
CA ASN A 75 1.34 0.75 1.88
C ASN A 75 2.26 -0.12 2.71
N TYR A 76 2.31 0.17 3.99
CA TYR A 76 3.06 -0.63 4.97
C TYR A 76 2.07 -1.41 5.81
N THR A 77 2.40 -2.65 6.12
CA THR A 77 1.65 -3.43 7.10
C THR A 77 2.19 -3.15 8.49
N VAL A 78 1.29 -3.07 9.47
CA VAL A 78 1.67 -2.73 10.84
C VAL A 78 1.05 -3.73 11.81
N GLU A 79 1.64 -3.82 13.00
CA GLU A 79 1.21 -4.77 14.02
C GLU A 79 -0.12 -4.38 14.66
N ASN A 80 -0.29 -3.10 14.98
CA ASN A 80 -1.50 -2.59 15.66
C ASN A 80 -1.79 -1.18 15.15
N LEU A 81 -2.74 -1.08 14.24
CA LEU A 81 -3.02 0.19 13.56
C LEU A 81 -3.58 1.26 14.52
N GLU A 82 -4.51 0.88 15.39
CA GLU A 82 -5.15 1.83 16.30
C GLU A 82 -4.13 2.46 17.26
N THR A 83 -3.29 1.64 17.86
CA THR A 83 -2.24 2.12 18.75
C THR A 83 -1.22 2.96 18.02
N LEU A 84 -0.84 2.53 16.80
CA LEU A 84 0.10 3.29 15.99
C LEU A 84 -0.42 4.68 15.66
N VAL A 85 -1.68 4.80 15.25
CA VAL A 85 -2.29 6.11 14.95
C VAL A 85 -2.25 7.03 16.16
N GLU A 86 -2.58 6.53 17.35
CA GLU A 86 -2.51 7.31 18.59
C GLU A 86 -1.09 7.83 18.83
N GLU A 87 -0.10 6.96 18.67
CA GLU A 87 1.31 7.35 18.88
C GLU A 87 1.78 8.35 17.83
N LEU A 88 1.40 8.15 16.57
CA LEU A 88 1.77 9.09 15.50
C LEU A 88 1.14 10.47 15.71
N GLN A 89 -0.09 10.54 16.20
CA GLN A 89 -0.73 11.81 16.56
C GLN A 89 0.04 12.55 17.63
N LYS A 90 0.49 11.84 18.66
CA LYS A 90 1.31 12.42 19.73
C LYS A 90 2.67 12.91 19.22
N GLU A 91 3.19 12.26 18.20
CA GLU A 91 4.48 12.61 17.59
C GLU A 91 4.36 13.72 16.54
N GLY A 92 3.16 14.22 16.28
CA GLY A 92 2.93 15.31 15.33
C GLY A 92 2.91 14.90 13.87
N VAL A 93 2.73 13.62 13.58
CA VAL A 93 2.61 13.12 12.20
C VAL A 93 1.27 13.50 11.62
N THR A 94 1.25 13.92 10.35
CA THR A 94 0.02 14.29 9.66
C THR A 94 -0.77 13.03 9.29
N ILE A 95 -1.94 12.87 9.90
CA ILE A 95 -2.89 11.80 9.58
C ILE A 95 -3.93 12.40 8.64
N LEU A 96 -4.13 11.78 7.48
CA LEU A 96 -4.97 12.34 6.42
C LEU A 96 -6.45 11.97 6.55
N ASP A 97 -6.76 10.84 7.20
CA ASP A 97 -8.12 10.34 7.28
C ASP A 97 -8.32 9.53 8.55
N GLU A 98 -9.53 9.02 8.72
CA GLU A 98 -9.85 8.10 9.81
C GLU A 98 -9.56 6.66 9.38
N ILE A 99 -9.40 5.77 10.36
CA ILE A 99 -9.20 4.34 10.07
C ILE A 99 -10.44 3.81 9.35
N ALA A 100 -10.26 3.34 8.13
CA ALA A 100 -11.31 2.68 7.36
C ALA A 100 -11.22 1.17 7.58
N VAL A 101 -12.36 0.54 7.83
CA VAL A 101 -12.45 -0.89 8.11
C VAL A 101 -13.19 -1.58 6.97
N TYR A 102 -12.53 -2.58 6.37
CA TYR A 102 -13.08 -3.40 5.30
C TYR A 102 -12.94 -4.88 5.66
N ASP A 103 -13.57 -5.74 4.90
CA ASP A 103 -13.46 -7.20 5.09
C ASP A 103 -12.01 -7.68 4.95
N PHE A 104 -11.22 -7.01 4.11
CA PHE A 104 -9.83 -7.39 3.82
C PHE A 104 -8.79 -6.64 4.65
N GLY A 105 -9.22 -5.79 5.58
CA GLY A 105 -8.28 -5.10 6.50
C GLY A 105 -8.70 -3.71 6.88
N LYS A 106 -7.83 -3.08 7.65
CA LYS A 106 -8.00 -1.70 8.12
C LYS A 106 -6.93 -0.83 7.51
N PHE A 107 -7.29 0.41 7.16
CA PHE A 107 -6.38 1.31 6.46
C PHE A 107 -6.49 2.73 6.99
N VAL A 108 -5.37 3.43 7.01
CA VAL A 108 -5.30 4.87 7.27
C VAL A 108 -4.17 5.43 6.40
N HIS A 109 -4.28 6.69 6.05
CA HIS A 109 -3.26 7.36 5.25
C HIS A 109 -2.58 8.45 6.06
N ILE A 110 -1.28 8.57 5.89
CA ILE A 110 -0.45 9.59 6.53
C ILE A 110 0.44 10.25 5.47
N LEU A 111 1.06 11.37 5.86
CA LEU A 111 2.15 11.96 5.08
C LEU A 111 3.46 11.74 5.81
N ASP A 112 4.49 11.36 5.07
CA ASP A 112 5.82 11.26 5.64
C ASP A 112 6.52 12.62 5.67
N LEU A 113 7.80 12.64 6.07
CA LEU A 113 8.58 13.86 6.21
C LEU A 113 8.66 14.67 4.90
N GLU A 114 8.62 14.00 3.76
CA GLU A 114 8.74 14.65 2.45
C GLU A 114 7.41 14.80 1.71
N GLY A 115 6.29 14.54 2.39
CA GLY A 115 4.96 14.69 1.79
C GLY A 115 4.51 13.51 0.95
N ASN A 116 5.14 12.36 1.07
CA ASN A 116 4.66 11.14 0.42
C ASN A 116 3.48 10.56 1.19
N LYS A 117 2.41 10.26 0.47
CA LYS A 117 1.23 9.64 1.06
C LYS A 117 1.46 8.15 1.23
#